data_8cc7c37b9e9fb4a210fd82602eb2d4fe
#
_entry.id   8cc7c37b9e9fb4a210fd82602eb2d4fe
#
_cell.length_a   1.000
_cell.length_b   1.000
_cell.length_c   1.000
_cell.angle_alpha   90.00
_cell.angle_beta   90.00
_cell.angle_gamma   90.00
#
_symmetry.space_group_name_H-M   'P 1'
#
loop_
_entity.id
_entity.type
_entity.pdbx_description
1 polymer ?
#
loop_
_entity_poly.entity_id
_entity_poly.type
_entity_poly.pdbx_seq_one_letter_code
_entity_poly.pdbx_strand_id
1 'polypeptide(L)'
;LLAANYGNMGERQVIEAAVVCELTHLATLYHDDVMDEAPLRRGVESANERWGNAVAILTGDYLFAKASDLLADLGPEAVRLQARTFERLVIGQIKETQGPQNGADPLEHYISVIADKTGSLFGTSIRFGALLSGASTQVVEALTTFGEEIGIAFQLADDVIDIASETNESGKTPGTDLREGVPTLVTLLVQKADRPEDQKLI
;
A
#
# COMPACT_ATOMS: atom_id res chain seq x y z
N LEU A 1 14.45 -1.45 -6.96
CA LEU A 1 15.80 -1.16 -7.46
C LEU A 1 16.86 -1.23 -6.34
N LEU A 2 16.67 -0.62 -5.17
CA LEU A 2 17.66 -0.63 -4.08
C LEU A 2 18.06 -2.04 -3.65
N ALA A 3 17.12 -2.97 -3.54
CA ALA A 3 17.39 -4.35 -3.15
C ALA A 3 18.24 -5.13 -4.18
N ALA A 4 18.28 -4.68 -5.43
CA ALA A 4 19.12 -5.28 -6.47
C ALA A 4 20.61 -5.04 -6.27
N ASN A 5 21.01 -4.13 -5.35
CA ASN A 5 22.42 -3.95 -4.97
C ASN A 5 23.06 -5.19 -4.32
N TYR A 6 22.25 -6.13 -3.86
CA TYR A 6 22.74 -7.40 -3.31
C TYR A 6 23.02 -8.48 -4.36
N GLY A 7 22.86 -8.13 -5.66
CA GLY A 7 23.15 -8.95 -6.81
C GLY A 7 23.60 -8.11 -8.00
N ASN A 8 23.21 -8.49 -9.22
CA ASN A 8 23.49 -7.73 -10.44
C ASN A 8 22.36 -6.73 -10.76
N MET A 9 22.57 -5.46 -10.44
CA MET A 9 21.61 -4.38 -10.72
C MET A 9 21.32 -4.16 -12.20
N GLY A 10 22.24 -4.57 -13.10
CA GLY A 10 22.14 -4.37 -14.53
C GLY A 10 21.20 -5.34 -15.24
N GLU A 11 20.62 -6.29 -14.52
CA GLU A 11 19.68 -7.22 -15.11
C GLU A 11 18.40 -6.52 -15.58
N ARG A 12 18.04 -6.74 -16.84
CA ARG A 12 16.83 -6.18 -17.44
C ARG A 12 15.56 -6.54 -16.64
N GLN A 13 15.50 -7.76 -16.12
CA GLN A 13 14.38 -8.27 -15.32
C GLN A 13 14.15 -7.45 -14.04
N VAL A 14 15.18 -6.86 -13.46
CA VAL A 14 15.05 -5.96 -12.28
C VAL A 14 14.24 -4.72 -12.64
N ILE A 15 14.50 -4.13 -13.81
CA ILE A 15 13.76 -2.97 -14.28
C ILE A 15 12.31 -3.33 -14.63
N GLU A 16 12.11 -4.45 -15.32
CA GLU A 16 10.77 -4.95 -15.68
C GLU A 16 9.93 -5.20 -14.43
N ALA A 17 10.50 -5.84 -13.40
CA ALA A 17 9.81 -6.04 -12.14
C ALA A 17 9.52 -4.72 -11.39
N ALA A 18 10.39 -3.74 -11.46
CA ALA A 18 10.13 -2.41 -10.89
C ALA A 18 8.93 -1.74 -11.58
N VAL A 19 8.84 -1.86 -12.92
CA VAL A 19 7.68 -1.37 -13.69
C VAL A 19 6.41 -2.12 -13.30
N VAL A 20 6.46 -3.45 -13.11
CA VAL A 20 5.31 -4.24 -12.64
C VAL A 20 4.81 -3.74 -11.29
N CYS A 21 5.70 -3.50 -10.33
CA CYS A 21 5.31 -2.98 -9.01
C CYS A 21 4.64 -1.61 -9.12
N GLU A 22 5.19 -0.70 -9.94
CA GLU A 22 4.62 0.63 -10.15
C GLU A 22 3.27 0.56 -10.85
N LEU A 23 3.12 -0.25 -11.90
CA LEU A 23 1.84 -0.43 -12.60
C LEU A 23 0.78 -1.01 -11.66
N THR A 24 1.15 -1.97 -10.81
CA THR A 24 0.25 -2.53 -9.80
C THR A 24 -0.19 -1.47 -8.80
N HIS A 25 0.76 -0.68 -8.26
CA HIS A 25 0.45 0.41 -7.34
C HIS A 25 -0.46 1.46 -7.99
N LEU A 26 -0.14 1.90 -9.21
CA LEU A 26 -0.99 2.86 -9.92
C LEU A 26 -2.40 2.31 -10.16
N ALA A 27 -2.52 1.05 -10.56
CA ALA A 27 -3.82 0.41 -10.78
C ALA A 27 -4.68 0.40 -9.51
N THR A 28 -4.07 0.06 -8.35
CA THR A 28 -4.79 0.12 -7.06
C THR A 28 -5.23 1.55 -6.72
N LEU A 29 -4.40 2.57 -6.96
CA LEU A 29 -4.77 3.96 -6.72
C LEU A 29 -5.98 4.42 -7.55
N TYR A 30 -6.11 3.97 -8.82
CA TYR A 30 -7.30 4.25 -9.63
C TYR A 30 -8.56 3.63 -9.05
N HIS A 31 -8.47 2.43 -8.49
CA HIS A 31 -9.59 1.75 -7.86
C HIS A 31 -9.92 2.36 -6.49
N ASP A 32 -8.89 2.68 -5.69
CA ASP A 32 -9.04 3.32 -4.39
C ASP A 32 -9.76 4.66 -4.54
N ASP A 33 -9.36 5.52 -5.49
CA ASP A 33 -10.01 6.81 -5.75
C ASP A 33 -11.52 6.66 -6.04
N VAL A 34 -11.92 5.58 -6.71
CA VAL A 34 -13.34 5.30 -6.95
C VAL A 34 -14.07 4.85 -5.69
N MET A 35 -13.43 3.97 -4.89
CA MET A 35 -14.03 3.46 -3.65
C MET A 35 -14.16 4.53 -2.58
N ASP A 36 -13.20 5.44 -2.51
CA ASP A 36 -13.13 6.54 -1.55
C ASP A 36 -13.87 7.80 -2.04
N GLU A 37 -14.46 7.76 -3.26
CA GLU A 37 -15.07 8.93 -3.92
C GLU A 37 -14.13 10.16 -3.89
N ALA A 38 -12.84 9.92 -4.01
CA ALA A 38 -11.81 10.93 -3.83
C ALA A 38 -11.84 11.97 -4.97
N PRO A 39 -12.03 13.27 -4.68
CA PRO A 39 -12.06 14.30 -5.73
C PRO A 39 -10.67 14.68 -6.24
N LEU A 40 -9.64 14.47 -5.42
CA LEU A 40 -8.26 14.86 -5.72
C LEU A 40 -7.30 13.70 -5.43
N ARG A 41 -6.28 13.57 -6.29
CA ARG A 41 -5.12 12.71 -6.06
C ARG A 41 -3.83 13.52 -6.25
N ARG A 42 -3.00 13.61 -5.21
CA ARG A 42 -1.74 14.38 -5.23
C ARG A 42 -1.95 15.84 -5.68
N GLY A 43 -3.03 16.46 -5.24
CA GLY A 43 -3.35 17.87 -5.51
C GLY A 43 -3.94 18.18 -6.90
N VAL A 44 -4.25 17.14 -7.70
CA VAL A 44 -4.95 17.28 -9.00
C VAL A 44 -6.23 16.47 -8.98
N GLU A 45 -7.19 16.80 -9.86
CA GLU A 45 -8.44 16.04 -10.02
C GLU A 45 -8.12 14.56 -10.24
N SER A 46 -8.80 13.69 -9.47
CA SER A 46 -8.71 12.24 -9.63
C SER A 46 -9.30 11.78 -10.96
N ALA A 47 -9.01 10.56 -11.37
CA ALA A 47 -9.51 10.04 -12.64
C ALA A 47 -11.03 9.85 -12.62
N ASN A 48 -11.60 9.41 -11.49
CA ASN A 48 -13.04 9.26 -11.30
C ASN A 48 -13.78 10.60 -11.35
N GLU A 49 -13.21 11.66 -10.76
CA GLU A 49 -13.79 13.02 -10.84
C GLU A 49 -13.75 13.54 -12.27
N ARG A 50 -12.62 13.38 -12.96
CA ARG A 50 -12.38 13.96 -14.28
C ARG A 50 -13.07 13.20 -15.42
N TRP A 51 -13.14 11.88 -15.36
CA TRP A 51 -13.61 11.02 -16.46
C TRP A 51 -14.71 10.03 -16.05
N GLY A 52 -15.07 10.01 -14.79
CA GLY A 52 -16.07 9.13 -14.21
C GLY A 52 -15.56 7.76 -13.80
N ASN A 53 -16.28 7.11 -12.89
CA ASN A 53 -15.91 5.84 -12.26
C ASN A 53 -15.58 4.72 -13.27
N ALA A 54 -16.38 4.61 -14.35
CA ALA A 54 -16.18 3.56 -15.35
C ALA A 54 -14.80 3.68 -16.03
N VAL A 55 -14.36 4.90 -16.36
CA VAL A 55 -13.03 5.12 -16.97
C VAL A 55 -11.93 4.83 -15.96
N ALA A 56 -12.07 5.27 -14.71
CA ALA A 56 -11.09 5.00 -13.67
C ALA A 56 -10.91 3.48 -13.43
N ILE A 57 -12.01 2.73 -13.24
CA ILE A 57 -11.97 1.28 -13.05
C ILE A 57 -11.30 0.58 -14.24
N LEU A 58 -11.75 0.87 -15.47
CA LEU A 58 -11.18 0.24 -16.68
C LEU A 58 -9.71 0.61 -16.89
N THR A 59 -9.27 1.80 -16.45
CA THR A 59 -7.86 2.19 -16.50
C THR A 59 -7.04 1.35 -15.52
N GLY A 60 -7.52 1.15 -14.30
CA GLY A 60 -6.90 0.24 -13.33
C GLY A 60 -6.77 -1.19 -13.88
N ASP A 61 -7.85 -1.73 -14.45
CA ASP A 61 -7.86 -3.07 -15.07
C ASP A 61 -6.86 -3.16 -16.23
N TYR A 62 -6.76 -2.12 -17.05
CA TYR A 62 -5.78 -2.06 -18.13
C TYR A 62 -4.34 -2.08 -17.61
N LEU A 63 -4.05 -1.34 -16.54
CA LEU A 63 -2.72 -1.35 -15.91
C LEU A 63 -2.38 -2.72 -15.32
N PHE A 64 -3.33 -3.41 -14.67
CA PHE A 64 -3.15 -4.78 -14.21
C PHE A 64 -2.89 -5.75 -15.36
N ALA A 65 -3.58 -5.62 -16.49
CA ALA A 65 -3.32 -6.41 -17.67
C ALA A 65 -1.90 -6.17 -18.21
N LYS A 66 -1.42 -4.93 -18.22
CA LYS A 66 -0.03 -4.60 -18.62
C LYS A 66 1.01 -5.15 -17.65
N ALA A 67 0.76 -5.07 -16.34
CA ALA A 67 1.63 -5.69 -15.34
C ALA A 67 1.70 -7.22 -15.55
N SER A 68 0.56 -7.86 -15.82
CA SER A 68 0.49 -9.30 -16.07
C SER A 68 1.25 -9.73 -17.33
N ASP A 69 1.21 -8.94 -18.38
CA ASP A 69 1.96 -9.17 -19.63
C ASP A 69 3.48 -9.16 -19.37
N LEU A 70 3.97 -8.14 -18.67
CA LEU A 70 5.38 -8.06 -18.25
C LEU A 70 5.81 -9.21 -17.32
N LEU A 71 4.92 -9.62 -16.40
CA LEU A 71 5.20 -10.74 -15.49
C LEU A 71 5.36 -12.08 -16.22
N ALA A 72 4.68 -12.28 -17.34
CA ALA A 72 4.82 -13.49 -18.14
C ALA A 72 6.26 -13.67 -18.64
N ASP A 73 6.94 -12.56 -18.98
CA ASP A 73 8.34 -12.58 -19.41
C ASP A 73 9.32 -12.85 -18.25
N LEU A 74 8.94 -12.50 -17.01
CA LEU A 74 9.72 -12.77 -15.80
C LEU A 74 9.60 -14.21 -15.29
N GLY A 75 8.64 -14.96 -15.83
CA GLY A 75 8.44 -16.37 -15.55
C GLY A 75 7.42 -16.69 -14.45
N PRO A 76 7.11 -17.98 -14.26
CA PRO A 76 5.98 -18.42 -13.44
C PRO A 76 6.13 -18.13 -11.94
N GLU A 77 7.33 -18.01 -11.44
CA GLU A 77 7.57 -17.63 -10.04
C GLU A 77 7.17 -16.17 -9.79
N ALA A 78 7.54 -15.27 -10.70
CA ALA A 78 7.17 -13.85 -10.63
C ALA A 78 5.64 -13.67 -10.72
N VAL A 79 4.99 -14.38 -11.65
CA VAL A 79 3.52 -14.38 -11.77
C VAL A 79 2.86 -14.83 -10.47
N ARG A 80 3.35 -15.91 -9.86
CA ARG A 80 2.78 -16.43 -8.60
C ARG A 80 3.00 -15.48 -7.43
N LEU A 81 4.17 -14.88 -7.34
CA LEU A 81 4.48 -13.88 -6.30
C LEU A 81 3.53 -12.69 -6.41
N GLN A 82 3.39 -12.13 -7.60
CA GLN A 82 2.49 -11.01 -7.84
C GLN A 82 1.02 -11.35 -7.56
N ALA A 83 0.56 -12.53 -7.96
CA ALA A 83 -0.82 -12.97 -7.70
C ALA A 83 -1.12 -13.04 -6.19
N ARG A 84 -0.18 -13.58 -5.39
CA ARG A 84 -0.32 -13.63 -3.93
C ARG A 84 -0.27 -12.24 -3.29
N THR A 85 0.54 -11.36 -3.83
CA THR A 85 0.62 -9.96 -3.36
C THR A 85 -0.68 -9.24 -3.63
N PHE A 86 -1.22 -9.39 -4.84
CA PHE A 86 -2.49 -8.78 -5.21
C PHE A 86 -3.67 -9.34 -4.38
N GLU A 87 -3.67 -10.64 -4.12
CA GLU A 87 -4.64 -11.26 -3.20
C GLU A 87 -4.59 -10.61 -1.81
N ARG A 88 -3.39 -10.40 -1.25
CA ARG A 88 -3.21 -9.70 0.04
C ARG A 88 -3.72 -8.26 -0.01
N LEU A 89 -3.38 -7.50 -1.06
CA LEU A 89 -3.87 -6.13 -1.25
C LEU A 89 -5.40 -6.06 -1.21
N VAL A 90 -6.07 -6.94 -1.96
CA VAL A 90 -7.54 -7.02 -2.01
C VAL A 90 -8.13 -7.43 -0.67
N ILE A 91 -7.53 -8.42 0.01
CA ILE A 91 -7.95 -8.84 1.36
C ILE A 91 -7.79 -7.69 2.35
N GLY A 92 -6.68 -6.94 2.29
CA GLY A 92 -6.46 -5.75 3.10
C GLY A 92 -7.56 -4.70 2.90
N GLN A 93 -7.90 -4.41 1.64
CA GLN A 93 -8.98 -3.47 1.31
C GLN A 93 -10.35 -3.95 1.80
N ILE A 94 -10.65 -5.24 1.67
CA ILE A 94 -11.90 -5.83 2.21
C ILE A 94 -11.96 -5.70 3.74
N LYS A 95 -10.87 -6.03 4.42
CA LYS A 95 -10.78 -5.90 5.89
C LYS A 95 -10.98 -4.45 6.35
N GLU A 96 -10.35 -3.50 5.67
CA GLU A 96 -10.50 -2.07 5.95
C GLU A 96 -11.96 -1.64 5.82
N THR A 97 -12.61 -1.99 4.72
CA THR A 97 -14.03 -1.67 4.46
C THR A 97 -14.98 -2.29 5.47
N GLN A 98 -14.69 -3.52 5.93
CA GLN A 98 -15.56 -4.24 6.89
C GLN A 98 -15.33 -3.81 8.35
N GLY A 99 -14.16 -3.30 8.66
CA GLY A 99 -13.75 -3.04 10.04
C GLY A 99 -13.54 -4.32 10.89
N PRO A 100 -13.16 -4.17 12.16
CA PRO A 100 -12.94 -5.30 13.06
C PRO A 100 -14.25 -6.06 13.32
N GLN A 101 -14.22 -7.39 13.14
CA GLN A 101 -15.38 -8.27 13.30
C GLN A 101 -15.26 -9.15 14.54
N ASN A 102 -16.41 -9.59 15.07
CA ASN A 102 -16.49 -10.59 16.15
C ASN A 102 -15.72 -10.25 17.44
N GLY A 103 -15.59 -8.96 17.77
CA GLY A 103 -14.87 -8.51 18.97
C GLY A 103 -13.34 -8.53 18.83
N ALA A 104 -12.82 -8.57 17.61
CA ALA A 104 -11.38 -8.42 17.37
C ALA A 104 -10.87 -7.07 17.92
N ASP A 105 -9.64 -7.07 18.42
CA ASP A 105 -8.99 -5.83 18.86
C ASP A 105 -8.82 -4.88 17.67
N PRO A 106 -9.33 -3.63 17.73
CA PRO A 106 -9.25 -2.69 16.61
C PRO A 106 -7.82 -2.35 16.18
N LEU A 107 -6.88 -2.31 17.13
CA LEU A 107 -5.48 -2.03 16.81
C LEU A 107 -4.80 -3.20 16.08
N GLU A 108 -5.04 -4.44 16.54
CA GLU A 108 -4.53 -5.63 15.85
C GLU A 108 -5.14 -5.75 14.45
N HIS A 109 -6.43 -5.46 14.32
CA HIS A 109 -7.11 -5.41 13.02
C HIS A 109 -6.46 -4.38 12.09
N TYR A 110 -6.27 -3.14 12.56
CA TYR A 110 -5.62 -2.07 11.81
C TYR A 110 -4.21 -2.47 11.34
N ILE A 111 -3.36 -3.02 12.23
CA ILE A 111 -2.02 -3.50 11.86
C ILE A 111 -2.11 -4.59 10.77
N SER A 112 -3.08 -5.51 10.87
CA SER A 112 -3.31 -6.54 9.85
C SER A 112 -3.70 -5.92 8.49
N VAL A 113 -4.53 -4.88 8.50
CA VAL A 113 -4.94 -4.16 7.28
C VAL A 113 -3.72 -3.53 6.61
N ILE A 114 -2.93 -2.73 7.33
CA ILE A 114 -1.77 -2.05 6.74
C ILE A 114 -0.66 -3.02 6.32
N ALA A 115 -0.52 -4.16 7.01
CA ALA A 115 0.41 -5.21 6.59
C ALA A 115 0.01 -5.80 5.23
N ASP A 116 -1.28 -6.04 5.01
CA ASP A 116 -1.78 -6.58 3.75
C ASP A 116 -1.87 -5.51 2.65
N LYS A 117 -2.40 -4.32 2.95
CA LYS A 117 -2.63 -3.24 1.97
C LYS A 117 -1.32 -2.55 1.56
N THR A 118 -0.42 -2.27 2.48
CA THR A 118 0.83 -1.52 2.24
C THR A 118 2.06 -2.40 2.34
N GLY A 119 2.24 -3.13 3.45
CA GLY A 119 3.42 -3.95 3.70
C GLY A 119 3.67 -5.00 2.62
N SER A 120 2.63 -5.63 2.11
CA SER A 120 2.74 -6.69 1.10
C SER A 120 3.40 -6.25 -0.19
N LEU A 121 3.07 -5.07 -0.71
CA LEU A 121 3.67 -4.56 -1.95
C LEU A 121 5.10 -4.06 -1.74
N PHE A 122 5.40 -3.46 -0.58
CA PHE A 122 6.77 -3.12 -0.21
C PHE A 122 7.66 -4.37 -0.14
N GLY A 123 7.21 -5.42 0.57
CA GLY A 123 7.92 -6.70 0.66
C GLY A 123 8.14 -7.34 -0.71
N THR A 124 7.11 -7.35 -1.55
CA THR A 124 7.20 -7.89 -2.92
C THR A 124 8.14 -7.10 -3.80
N SER A 125 8.11 -5.77 -3.73
CA SER A 125 9.00 -4.91 -4.51
C SER A 125 10.47 -5.17 -4.16
N ILE A 126 10.77 -5.32 -2.87
CA ILE A 126 12.10 -5.64 -2.37
C ILE A 126 12.50 -7.07 -2.77
N ARG A 127 11.57 -8.03 -2.63
CA ARG A 127 11.80 -9.42 -3.02
C ARG A 127 12.13 -9.55 -4.51
N PHE A 128 11.38 -8.91 -5.39
CA PHE A 128 11.69 -8.88 -6.82
C PHE A 128 13.08 -8.34 -7.11
N GLY A 129 13.43 -7.20 -6.50
CA GLY A 129 14.75 -6.61 -6.69
C GLY A 129 15.89 -7.51 -6.28
N ALA A 130 15.80 -8.18 -5.13
CA ALA A 130 16.81 -9.12 -4.65
C ALA A 130 16.83 -10.42 -5.46
N LEU A 131 15.65 -11.02 -5.71
CA LEU A 131 15.52 -12.29 -6.42
C LEU A 131 16.06 -12.19 -7.86
N LEU A 132 15.59 -11.19 -8.61
CA LEU A 132 15.92 -11.05 -10.03
C LEU A 132 17.31 -10.49 -10.29
N SER A 133 17.96 -9.90 -9.28
CA SER A 133 19.39 -9.56 -9.35
C SER A 133 20.31 -10.74 -9.04
N GLY A 134 19.75 -11.90 -8.64
CA GLY A 134 20.53 -13.09 -8.32
C GLY A 134 21.14 -13.10 -6.91
N ALA A 135 20.56 -12.37 -5.96
CA ALA A 135 20.95 -12.43 -4.56
C ALA A 135 20.70 -13.84 -3.97
N SER A 136 21.43 -14.21 -2.92
CA SER A 136 21.24 -15.50 -2.27
C SER A 136 19.84 -15.60 -1.62
N THR A 137 19.31 -16.81 -1.50
CA THR A 137 18.00 -17.07 -0.88
C THR A 137 17.89 -16.44 0.51
N GLN A 138 18.94 -16.54 1.33
CA GLN A 138 18.97 -15.95 2.66
C GLN A 138 18.81 -14.42 2.63
N VAL A 139 19.45 -13.75 1.67
CA VAL A 139 19.35 -12.30 1.47
C VAL A 139 17.93 -11.94 0.99
N VAL A 140 17.39 -12.70 0.03
CA VAL A 140 16.04 -12.48 -0.48
C VAL A 140 15.00 -12.57 0.65
N GLU A 141 15.09 -13.59 1.51
CA GLU A 141 14.15 -13.76 2.63
C GLU A 141 14.28 -12.64 3.67
N ALA A 142 15.49 -12.30 4.09
CA ALA A 142 15.74 -11.25 5.05
C ALA A 142 15.25 -9.88 4.53
N LEU A 143 15.53 -9.57 3.28
CA LEU A 143 15.08 -8.32 2.65
C LEU A 143 13.57 -8.29 2.43
N THR A 144 12.93 -9.43 2.16
CA THR A 144 11.46 -9.50 2.05
C THR A 144 10.80 -9.14 3.37
N THR A 145 11.26 -9.75 4.48
CA THR A 145 10.77 -9.42 5.84
C THR A 145 10.99 -7.94 6.16
N PHE A 146 12.20 -7.44 5.92
CA PHE A 146 12.49 -6.00 6.09
C PHE A 146 11.54 -5.12 5.27
N GLY A 147 11.23 -5.54 4.03
CA GLY A 147 10.31 -4.80 3.16
C GLY A 147 8.89 -4.72 3.71
N GLU A 148 8.37 -5.81 4.26
CA GLU A 148 7.05 -5.80 4.90
C GLU A 148 7.04 -4.90 6.14
N GLU A 149 8.03 -5.00 7.00
CA GLU A 149 8.17 -4.17 8.21
C GLU A 149 8.30 -2.67 7.89
N ILE A 150 9.11 -2.32 6.88
CA ILE A 150 9.27 -0.92 6.48
C ILE A 150 7.99 -0.37 5.84
N GLY A 151 7.22 -1.20 5.12
CA GLY A 151 5.93 -0.82 4.55
C GLY A 151 4.89 -0.52 5.64
N ILE A 152 4.86 -1.33 6.70
CA ILE A 152 4.02 -1.07 7.88
C ILE A 152 4.46 0.23 8.56
N ALA A 153 5.76 0.40 8.82
CA ALA A 153 6.29 1.61 9.45
C ALA A 153 6.03 2.87 8.62
N PHE A 154 6.07 2.75 7.28
CA PHE A 154 5.75 3.84 6.37
C PHE A 154 4.29 4.29 6.54
N GLN A 155 3.33 3.35 6.61
CA GLN A 155 1.92 3.70 6.81
C GLN A 155 1.69 4.33 8.19
N LEU A 156 2.31 3.78 9.25
CA LEU A 156 2.23 4.37 10.58
C LEU A 156 2.78 5.81 10.62
N ALA A 157 3.84 6.08 9.86
CA ALA A 157 4.40 7.43 9.74
C ALA A 157 3.47 8.37 8.95
N ASP A 158 2.81 7.89 7.89
CA ASP A 158 1.83 8.66 7.11
C ASP A 158 0.65 9.10 7.97
N ASP A 159 0.10 8.20 8.79
CA ASP A 159 -0.96 8.50 9.75
C ASP A 159 -0.57 9.61 10.75
N VAL A 160 0.67 9.57 11.24
CA VAL A 160 1.18 10.62 12.15
C VAL A 160 1.35 11.95 11.42
N ILE A 161 1.84 11.90 10.18
CA ILE A 161 2.03 13.09 9.35
C ILE A 161 0.69 13.74 9.00
N ASP A 162 -0.36 12.94 8.73
CA ASP A 162 -1.69 13.49 8.45
C ASP A 162 -2.21 14.40 9.58
N ILE A 163 -1.90 14.05 10.83
CA ILE A 163 -2.34 14.85 12.00
C ILE A 163 -1.35 15.95 12.36
N ALA A 164 -0.03 15.66 12.29
CA ALA A 164 1.02 16.51 12.84
C ALA A 164 1.56 17.55 11.85
N SER A 165 1.34 17.39 10.54
CA SER A 165 1.89 18.31 9.54
C SER A 165 1.08 19.59 9.39
N GLU A 166 1.78 20.70 9.15
CA GLU A 166 1.13 21.94 8.72
C GLU A 166 0.72 21.86 7.24
N THR A 167 -0.40 22.50 6.87
CA THR A 167 -0.96 22.51 5.51
C THR A 167 0.06 22.90 4.42
N ASN A 168 1.04 23.73 4.77
CA ASN A 168 2.07 24.19 3.85
C ASN A 168 3.16 23.16 3.55
N GLU A 169 3.31 22.12 4.37
CA GLU A 169 4.34 21.08 4.22
C GLU A 169 3.83 19.84 3.53
N SER A 170 2.62 19.38 3.86
CA SER A 170 2.06 18.13 3.32
C SER A 170 1.23 18.32 2.03
N GLY A 171 0.76 19.54 1.77
CA GLY A 171 -0.19 19.81 0.68
C GLY A 171 -1.61 19.23 0.90
N LYS A 172 -1.83 18.57 2.04
CA LYS A 172 -3.13 18.06 2.49
C LYS A 172 -3.66 18.92 3.62
N THR A 173 -4.96 18.93 3.83
CA THR A 173 -5.55 19.53 5.05
C THR A 173 -5.27 18.61 6.23
N PRO A 174 -4.59 19.07 7.32
CA PRO A 174 -4.28 18.20 8.45
C PRO A 174 -5.52 17.51 9.03
N GLY A 175 -5.39 16.27 9.44
CA GLY A 175 -6.46 15.45 10.02
C GLY A 175 -7.56 15.07 9.03
N THR A 176 -7.24 14.82 7.78
CA THR A 176 -8.18 14.34 6.77
C THR A 176 -8.77 13.00 7.19
N ASP A 177 -7.95 12.03 7.55
CA ASP A 177 -8.39 10.70 7.99
C ASP A 177 -9.31 10.77 9.22
N LEU A 178 -8.99 11.67 10.17
CA LEU A 178 -9.83 11.89 11.35
C LEU A 178 -11.21 12.45 11.00
N ARG A 179 -11.29 13.38 10.03
CA ARG A 179 -12.57 13.96 9.57
C ARG A 179 -13.42 12.97 8.79
N GLU A 180 -12.80 12.08 8.07
CA GLU A 180 -13.45 11.02 7.29
C GLU A 180 -13.82 9.82 8.17
N GLY A 181 -13.38 9.81 9.44
CA GLY A 181 -13.66 8.75 10.39
C GLY A 181 -12.84 7.48 10.13
N VAL A 182 -11.73 7.60 9.40
CA VAL A 182 -10.82 6.48 9.12
C VAL A 182 -10.06 6.12 10.40
N PRO A 183 -10.11 4.87 10.87
CA PRO A 183 -9.35 4.43 12.03
C PRO A 183 -7.85 4.43 11.72
N THR A 184 -7.10 5.34 12.35
CA THR A 184 -5.64 5.40 12.26
C THR A 184 -4.99 4.95 13.56
N LEU A 185 -3.67 4.70 13.55
CA LEU A 185 -2.93 4.38 14.77
C LEU A 185 -3.21 5.37 15.90
N VAL A 186 -3.21 6.66 15.57
CA VAL A 186 -3.36 7.74 16.56
C VAL A 186 -4.73 7.68 17.21
N THR A 187 -5.81 7.60 16.42
CA THR A 187 -7.19 7.52 16.92
C THR A 187 -7.41 6.28 17.77
N LEU A 188 -6.89 5.12 17.34
CA LEU A 188 -7.02 3.86 18.07
C LEU A 188 -6.26 3.87 19.41
N LEU A 189 -5.09 4.50 19.47
CA LEU A 189 -4.34 4.65 20.72
C LEU A 189 -5.03 5.61 21.70
N VAL A 190 -5.61 6.71 21.20
CA VAL A 190 -6.40 7.64 22.05
C VAL A 190 -7.63 6.94 22.59
N GLN A 191 -8.35 6.14 21.80
CA GLN A 191 -9.49 5.34 22.26
C GLN A 191 -9.12 4.33 23.35
N LYS A 192 -7.89 3.78 23.31
CA LYS A 192 -7.36 2.88 24.36
C LYS A 192 -6.82 3.63 25.57
N ALA A 193 -6.65 4.94 25.51
CA ALA A 193 -6.11 5.70 26.64
C ALA A 193 -7.12 5.78 27.79
N ASP A 194 -6.67 5.40 28.99
CA ASP A 194 -7.50 5.42 30.21
C ASP A 194 -7.64 6.83 30.83
N ARG A 195 -7.06 7.86 30.23
CA ARG A 195 -7.10 9.22 30.77
C ARG A 195 -8.42 9.90 30.38
N PRO A 196 -9.21 10.39 31.38
CA PRO A 196 -10.50 11.05 31.12
C PRO A 196 -10.42 12.31 30.25
N GLU A 197 -9.25 12.94 30.21
CA GLU A 197 -8.96 14.12 29.38
C GLU A 197 -8.80 13.75 27.91
N ASP A 198 -8.21 12.59 27.62
CA ASP A 198 -8.01 12.11 26.26
C ASP A 198 -9.34 11.59 25.67
N GLN A 199 -10.20 10.97 26.50
CA GLN A 199 -11.53 10.52 26.12
C GLN A 199 -12.54 11.64 25.77
N LYS A 200 -12.23 12.89 26.13
CA LYS A 200 -13.06 14.06 25.76
C LYS A 200 -12.71 14.64 24.40
N LEU A 201 -11.65 14.14 23.77
CA LEU A 201 -11.17 14.59 22.47
C LEU A 201 -11.71 13.74 21.30
N ILE A 202 -12.41 12.67 21.63
CA ILE A 202 -13.10 11.76 20.73
C ILE A 202 -14.61 12.00 20.81
#